data_f84ca0e8de53c6d3a2f3eddd2d8e4f0d
#
_entry.id   f84ca0e8de53c6d3a2f3eddd2d8e4f0d
#
_cell.length_a   1.000
_cell.length_b   1.000
_cell.length_c   1.000
_cell.angle_alpha   90.00
_cell.angle_beta   90.00
_cell.angle_gamma   90.00
#
_symmetry.space_group_name_H-M   'P 1'
#
loop_
_entity.id
_entity.type
_entity.pdbx_description
1 polymer ?
#
loop_
_entity_poly.entity_id
_entity_poly.type
_entity_poly.pdbx_seq_one_letter_code
_entity_poly.pdbx_strand_id
1 'polypeptide(L)'
;MIDHEQKKLRVIDWGLAEYYHPGQEYNVRVASRYFKGPELLTNDRLYHYTLDIWSLGCTMAGMIFRKEPFFKGHDDADQLLKIVKVLGLPDLIENCKKY
;
A
#
# COMPACT_ATOMS: atom_id res chain seq x y z
N MET A 1 -6.98 -9.52 11.67
CA MET A 1 -7.09 -10.55 12.74
C MET A 1 -7.69 -11.82 12.18
N ILE A 2 -7.10 -12.95 12.51
CA ILE A 2 -7.56 -14.25 12.05
C ILE A 2 -7.83 -15.15 13.27
N ASP A 3 -8.99 -15.79 13.29
CA ASP A 3 -9.29 -16.88 14.21
C ASP A 3 -9.04 -18.20 13.47
N HIS A 4 -7.92 -18.85 13.78
CA HIS A 4 -7.53 -20.08 13.10
C HIS A 4 -8.47 -21.27 13.38
N GLU A 5 -9.04 -21.32 14.57
CA GLU A 5 -9.96 -22.42 14.94
C GLU A 5 -11.26 -22.32 14.18
N GLN A 6 -11.86 -21.11 14.13
CA GLN A 6 -13.15 -20.88 13.47
C GLN A 6 -12.98 -20.50 11.98
N LYS A 7 -11.75 -20.32 11.51
CA LYS A 7 -11.44 -19.89 10.14
C LYS A 7 -12.15 -18.59 9.76
N LYS A 8 -12.12 -17.61 10.69
CA LYS A 8 -12.73 -16.30 10.47
C LYS A 8 -11.68 -15.21 10.36
N LEU A 9 -11.91 -14.31 9.41
CA LEU A 9 -11.10 -13.13 9.17
C LEU A 9 -11.92 -11.89 9.53
N ARG A 10 -11.29 -10.95 10.24
CA ARG A 10 -11.88 -9.64 10.58
C ARG A 10 -10.91 -8.53 10.20
N VAL A 11 -11.41 -7.53 9.50
CA VAL A 11 -10.71 -6.27 9.30
C VAL A 11 -10.92 -5.43 10.55
N ILE A 12 -9.82 -4.93 11.10
CA ILE A 12 -9.84 -4.19 12.37
C ILE A 12 -9.08 -2.87 12.22
N ASP A 13 -9.18 -2.03 13.26
CA ASP A 13 -8.48 -0.73 13.36
C ASP A 13 -8.91 0.24 12.25
N TRP A 14 -10.09 0.80 12.43
CA TRP A 14 -10.70 1.73 11.49
C TRP A 14 -10.31 3.20 11.74
N GLY A 15 -9.24 3.44 12.52
CA GLY A 15 -8.83 4.79 12.91
C GLY A 15 -8.43 5.71 11.77
N LEU A 16 -7.96 5.16 10.65
CA LEU A 16 -7.64 5.93 9.45
C LEU A 16 -8.66 5.74 8.33
N ALA A 17 -9.79 5.08 8.61
CA ALA A 17 -10.83 4.88 7.62
C ALA A 17 -11.48 6.21 7.24
N GLU A 18 -11.80 6.38 5.97
CA GLU A 18 -12.37 7.60 5.43
C GLU A 18 -13.39 7.27 4.34
N TYR A 19 -14.42 8.09 4.22
CA TYR A 19 -15.35 7.97 3.11
C TYR A 19 -14.70 8.45 1.81
N TYR A 20 -14.90 7.71 0.74
CA TYR A 20 -14.37 8.07 -0.56
C TYR A 20 -15.37 8.94 -1.33
N HIS A 21 -14.87 10.10 -1.78
CA HIS A 21 -15.61 11.01 -2.67
C HIS A 21 -14.74 11.29 -3.89
N PRO A 22 -15.20 10.93 -5.11
CA PRO A 22 -14.41 11.16 -6.33
C PRO A 22 -13.98 12.63 -6.47
N GLY A 23 -12.73 12.85 -6.83
CA GLY A 23 -12.17 14.18 -7.01
C GLY A 23 -11.70 14.88 -5.74
N GLN A 24 -11.93 14.29 -4.56
CA GLN A 24 -11.44 14.83 -3.31
C GLN A 24 -9.99 14.43 -3.09
N GLU A 25 -9.18 15.38 -2.62
CA GLU A 25 -7.81 15.11 -2.20
C GLU A 25 -7.78 14.57 -0.77
N TYR A 26 -6.90 13.61 -0.52
CA TYR A 26 -6.73 12.99 0.78
C TYR A 26 -5.30 13.10 1.27
N ASN A 27 -5.11 12.93 2.59
CA ASN A 27 -3.79 12.95 3.19
C ASN A 27 -3.01 11.70 2.78
N VAL A 28 -1.77 11.89 2.31
CA VAL A 28 -0.89 10.78 1.93
C VAL A 28 -0.14 10.16 3.13
N ARG A 29 -0.20 10.81 4.30
CA ARG A 29 0.40 10.29 5.53
C ARG A 29 -0.55 9.31 6.21
N VAL A 30 -0.91 8.26 5.49
CA VAL A 30 -1.77 7.18 5.96
C VAL A 30 -1.07 5.85 5.74
N ALA A 31 -1.55 4.81 6.38
CA ALA A 31 -0.98 3.45 6.35
C ALA A 31 0.43 3.39 6.98
N SER A 32 0.89 2.19 7.22
CA SER A 32 2.28 1.96 7.61
C SER A 32 3.17 1.96 6.37
N ARG A 33 4.38 2.51 6.49
CA ARG A 33 5.30 2.70 5.35
C ARG A 33 5.42 1.47 4.47
N TYR A 34 5.56 0.30 5.06
CA TYR A 34 5.81 -0.94 4.32
C TYR A 34 4.65 -1.38 3.44
N PHE A 35 3.47 -0.81 3.66
CA PHE A 35 2.23 -1.15 2.95
C PHE A 35 1.70 0.01 2.10
N LYS A 36 2.41 1.13 2.05
CA LYS A 36 2.03 2.28 1.24
C LYS A 36 2.20 1.94 -0.25
N GLY A 37 1.16 2.22 -1.03
CA GLY A 37 1.23 2.10 -2.48
C GLY A 37 2.09 3.19 -3.11
N PRO A 38 2.51 3.00 -4.38
CA PRO A 38 3.29 4.02 -5.09
C PRO A 38 2.61 5.39 -5.10
N GLU A 39 1.28 5.44 -5.17
CA GLU A 39 0.52 6.69 -5.15
C GLU A 39 0.76 7.49 -3.88
N LEU A 40 0.85 6.84 -2.72
CA LEU A 40 1.12 7.50 -1.45
C LEU A 40 2.59 7.96 -1.35
N LEU A 41 3.50 7.16 -1.91
CA LEU A 41 4.93 7.45 -1.87
C LEU A 41 5.33 8.56 -2.84
N THR A 42 4.55 8.76 -3.90
CA THR A 42 4.75 9.83 -4.88
C THR A 42 3.90 11.07 -4.60
N ASN A 43 3.27 11.13 -3.42
CA ASN A 43 2.46 12.25 -2.97
C ASN A 43 1.24 12.52 -3.87
N ASP A 44 0.67 11.48 -4.45
CA ASP A 44 -0.58 11.59 -5.18
C ASP A 44 -1.75 11.59 -4.19
N ARG A 45 -2.38 12.74 -4.05
CA ARG A 45 -3.47 12.92 -3.09
C ARG A 45 -4.84 12.51 -3.63
N LEU A 46 -4.93 12.21 -4.92
CA LEU A 46 -6.17 11.78 -5.56
C LEU A 46 -6.31 10.25 -5.62
N TYR A 47 -5.77 9.57 -4.63
CA TYR A 47 -5.87 8.12 -4.54
C TYR A 47 -7.30 7.67 -4.24
N HIS A 48 -7.58 6.40 -4.46
CA HIS A 48 -8.90 5.82 -4.26
C HIS A 48 -8.81 4.41 -3.65
N TYR A 49 -9.85 3.62 -3.78
CA TYR A 49 -9.95 2.30 -3.15
C TYR A 49 -8.76 1.38 -3.40
N THR A 50 -8.10 1.50 -4.54
CA THR A 50 -7.01 0.59 -4.94
C THR A 50 -5.80 0.65 -4.01
N LEU A 51 -5.64 1.71 -3.22
CA LEU A 51 -4.55 1.75 -2.25
C LEU A 51 -4.65 0.60 -1.23
N ASP A 52 -5.87 0.22 -0.87
CA ASP A 52 -6.10 -0.90 0.06
C ASP A 52 -5.75 -2.24 -0.58
N ILE A 53 -6.00 -2.38 -1.88
CA ILE A 53 -5.62 -3.58 -2.62
C ILE A 53 -4.11 -3.74 -2.69
N TRP A 54 -3.37 -2.63 -2.86
CA TRP A 54 -1.90 -2.66 -2.78
C TRP A 54 -1.43 -3.18 -1.42
N SER A 55 -1.99 -2.64 -0.34
CA SER A 55 -1.66 -3.05 1.03
C SER A 55 -1.97 -4.53 1.27
N LEU A 56 -3.10 -5.01 0.75
CA LEU A 56 -3.46 -6.42 0.81
C LEU A 56 -2.44 -7.27 0.04
N GLY A 57 -2.04 -6.84 -1.14
CA GLY A 57 -1.02 -7.52 -1.95
C GLY A 57 0.32 -7.64 -1.22
N CYS A 58 0.75 -6.58 -0.55
CA CYS A 58 1.97 -6.59 0.27
C CYS A 58 1.86 -7.59 1.42
N THR A 59 0.71 -7.66 2.07
CA THR A 59 0.45 -8.62 3.15
C THR A 59 0.52 -10.06 2.62
N MET A 60 -0.13 -10.32 1.50
CA MET A 60 -0.11 -11.65 0.87
C MET A 60 1.29 -12.04 0.42
N ALA A 61 2.03 -11.12 -0.18
CA ALA A 61 3.41 -11.38 -0.62
C ALA A 61 4.30 -11.73 0.58
N GLY A 62 4.15 -11.02 1.70
CA GLY A 62 4.87 -11.32 2.92
C GLY A 62 4.60 -12.75 3.42
N MET A 63 3.36 -13.18 3.34
CA MET A 63 2.98 -14.55 3.74
C MET A 63 3.49 -15.61 2.78
N ILE A 64 3.33 -15.39 1.48
CA ILE A 64 3.71 -16.36 0.43
C ILE A 64 5.22 -16.57 0.42
N PHE A 65 6.00 -15.49 0.47
CA PHE A 65 7.46 -15.52 0.40
C PHE A 65 8.13 -15.58 1.77
N ARG A 66 7.35 -15.61 2.84
CA ARG A 66 7.84 -15.65 4.24
C ARG A 66 8.84 -14.53 4.53
N LYS A 67 8.52 -13.32 4.05
CA LYS A 67 9.33 -12.13 4.24
C LYS A 67 8.43 -11.01 4.76
N GLU A 68 8.54 -10.67 6.02
CA GLU A 68 7.77 -9.60 6.65
C GLU A 68 8.65 -8.48 7.16
N PRO A 69 8.38 -7.26 6.71
CA PRO A 69 7.52 -6.87 5.60
C PRO A 69 8.14 -7.25 4.24
N PHE A 70 7.33 -7.39 3.21
CA PHE A 70 7.82 -7.75 1.88
C PHE A 70 8.70 -6.64 1.29
N PHE A 71 8.21 -5.39 1.37
CA PHE A 71 9.00 -4.21 1.01
C PHE A 71 9.39 -3.46 2.28
N LYS A 72 10.67 -3.42 2.63
CA LYS A 72 11.16 -2.80 3.85
C LYS A 72 12.10 -1.64 3.53
N GLY A 73 11.56 -0.43 3.44
CA GLY A 73 12.31 0.80 3.22
C GLY A 73 12.59 1.55 4.51
N HIS A 74 13.66 2.35 4.55
CA HIS A 74 14.02 3.19 5.68
C HIS A 74 13.24 4.50 5.70
N ASP A 75 12.82 4.98 4.53
CA ASP A 75 12.00 6.16 4.35
C ASP A 75 11.14 5.98 3.09
N ASP A 76 10.37 6.99 2.72
CA ASP A 76 9.46 6.90 1.59
C ASP A 76 10.20 6.71 0.26
N ALA A 77 11.34 7.39 0.07
CA ALA A 77 12.14 7.25 -1.14
C ALA A 77 12.74 5.84 -1.24
N ASP A 78 13.28 5.32 -0.15
CA ASP A 78 13.83 3.96 -0.11
C ASP A 78 12.74 2.90 -0.28
N GLN A 79 11.56 3.14 0.29
CA GLN A 79 10.41 2.26 0.11
C GLN A 79 10.03 2.15 -1.36
N LEU A 80 9.96 3.27 -2.07
CA LEU A 80 9.68 3.30 -3.49
C LEU A 80 10.75 2.57 -4.30
N LEU A 81 12.01 2.74 -3.92
CA LEU A 81 13.14 2.05 -4.55
C LEU A 81 13.01 0.52 -4.39
N LYS A 82 12.61 0.04 -3.21
CA LYS A 82 12.39 -1.40 -2.98
C LYS A 82 11.30 -1.94 -3.89
N ILE A 83 10.23 -1.18 -4.09
CA ILE A 83 9.13 -1.56 -4.99
C ILE A 83 9.63 -1.63 -6.44
N VAL A 84 10.38 -0.63 -6.87
CA VAL A 84 10.94 -0.56 -8.25
C VAL A 84 11.86 -1.74 -8.53
N LYS A 85 12.65 -2.18 -7.57
CA LYS A 85 13.55 -3.32 -7.73
C LYS A 85 12.82 -4.63 -8.03
N VAL A 86 11.58 -4.75 -7.58
CA VAL A 86 10.77 -5.97 -7.79
C VAL A 86 9.87 -5.82 -9.01
N LEU A 87 9.14 -4.72 -9.13
CA LEU A 87 8.11 -4.52 -10.15
C LEU A 87 8.61 -3.83 -11.40
N GLY A 88 9.76 -3.16 -11.33
CA GLY A 88 10.39 -2.51 -12.47
C GLY A 88 10.02 -1.04 -12.60
N LEU A 89 10.94 -0.29 -13.22
CA LEU A 89 10.83 1.15 -13.41
C LEU A 89 9.76 1.58 -14.43
N PRO A 90 9.52 0.84 -15.54
CA PRO A 90 8.49 1.26 -16.52
C PRO A 90 7.11 1.46 -15.90
N ASP A 91 6.70 0.59 -15.01
CA ASP A 91 5.40 0.69 -14.34
C ASP A 91 5.32 1.96 -13.48
N LEU A 92 6.40 2.30 -12.79
CA LEU A 92 6.47 3.51 -11.99
C LEU A 92 6.40 4.78 -12.84
N ILE A 93 7.12 4.80 -13.96
CA ILE A 93 7.10 5.94 -14.90
C ILE A 93 5.68 6.13 -15.45
N GLU A 94 5.00 5.07 -15.81
CA GLU A 94 3.64 5.11 -16.30
C GLU A 94 2.68 5.68 -15.25
N ASN A 95 2.80 5.26 -14.00
CA ASN A 95 2.05 5.82 -12.90
C ASN A 95 2.31 7.32 -12.70
N CYS A 96 3.55 7.75 -12.76
CA CYS A 96 3.92 9.15 -12.64
C CYS A 96 3.35 10.01 -13.79
N LYS A 97 3.28 9.46 -15.00
CA LYS A 97 2.69 10.16 -16.15
C LYS A 97 1.18 10.25 -16.06
N LYS A 98 0.55 9.33 -15.38
CA LYS A 98 -0.90 9.28 -15.20
C LYS A 98 -1.38 10.36 -14.23
N TYR A 99 -0.54 10.78 -13.34
CA TYR A 99 -0.78 11.77 -12.31
C TYR A 99 0.13 12.98 -12.49
#